data_9feed49445cf01fb84e4c9dee20ab480
#
_entry.id   9feed49445cf01fb84e4c9dee20ab480
#
_cell.length_a   1.000
_cell.length_b   1.000
_cell.length_c   1.000
_cell.angle_alpha   90.00
_cell.angle_beta   90.00
_cell.angle_gamma   90.00
#
_symmetry.space_group_name_H-M   'P 1'
#
loop_
_entity.id
_entity.type
_entity.pdbx_description
1 polymer ?
#
loop_
_entity_poly.entity_id
_entity_poly.type
_entity_poly.pdbx_seq_one_letter_code
_entity_poly.pdbx_strand_id
1 'polypeptide(L)'
;MKKLFLLMSLMATTVIASATDVWEGTHAVTWDTPLKIEATKFADAKVGQKIVVEFTNATDVIELHSNNVMLPGTRYSQFIKDAGSIDTFITPSMLASLKEHGLEICGKEFTATKIWYGDGKDNVDENTVWTGFFWMDDWKTLELAKTSFDGINWSDYKAIRFCSEANRTDYVINVLTKWGDGGKLGDQTTMTMTPGYAELSLEGINMDEALKDVDRLMVQCNKEGGNAFNFTDIVLVKKETTGVHELSASPTSNTSEVIYNLAGQKVQNPGKGLYIVNGKKILR
;
A
#
# COMPACT_ATOMS: atom_id res chain seq x y z
N MET A 1 -18.69 14.42 -58.27
CA MET A 1 -18.60 13.43 -57.22
C MET A 1 -17.93 14.10 -56.02
N LYS A 2 -18.72 14.54 -55.03
CA LYS A 2 -18.23 15.20 -53.80
C LYS A 2 -17.98 14.12 -52.73
N LYS A 3 -16.73 13.89 -52.35
CA LYS A 3 -16.39 13.02 -51.26
C LYS A 3 -16.64 13.73 -49.91
N LEU A 4 -17.65 13.27 -49.21
CA LEU A 4 -17.95 13.71 -47.84
C LEU A 4 -16.99 13.02 -46.87
N PHE A 5 -16.01 13.74 -46.30
CA PHE A 5 -15.19 13.27 -45.22
C PHE A 5 -15.97 13.41 -43.90
N LEU A 6 -16.40 12.27 -43.34
CA LEU A 6 -17.00 12.19 -42.03
C LEU A 6 -15.87 12.22 -40.99
N LEU A 7 -15.66 13.39 -40.36
CA LEU A 7 -14.72 13.55 -39.25
C LEU A 7 -15.38 12.98 -37.98
N MET A 8 -15.09 11.74 -37.62
CA MET A 8 -15.46 11.21 -36.33
C MET A 8 -14.58 11.87 -35.27
N SER A 9 -15.11 12.86 -34.58
CA SER A 9 -14.55 13.44 -33.37
C SER A 9 -14.66 12.41 -32.25
N LEU A 10 -13.56 11.73 -31.93
CA LEU A 10 -13.43 10.90 -30.75
C LEU A 10 -13.34 11.84 -29.53
N MET A 11 -14.49 12.13 -28.91
CA MET A 11 -14.49 12.80 -27.61
C MET A 11 -13.89 11.82 -26.60
N ALA A 12 -12.61 11.96 -26.34
CA ALA A 12 -12.01 11.42 -25.13
C ALA A 12 -12.63 12.17 -23.94
N THR A 13 -13.60 11.55 -23.29
CA THR A 13 -14.04 11.99 -21.97
C THR A 13 -12.89 11.78 -21.03
N THR A 14 -12.10 12.83 -20.79
CA THR A 14 -11.21 12.87 -19.62
C THR A 14 -12.12 12.79 -18.41
N VAL A 15 -12.13 11.62 -17.74
CA VAL A 15 -12.70 11.51 -16.41
C VAL A 15 -11.80 12.35 -15.52
N ILE A 16 -12.20 13.60 -15.27
CA ILE A 16 -11.61 14.39 -14.21
C ILE A 16 -12.04 13.67 -12.94
N ALA A 17 -11.10 13.00 -12.29
CA ALA A 17 -11.34 12.41 -10.98
C ALA A 17 -11.64 13.57 -10.04
N SER A 18 -12.93 13.78 -9.74
CA SER A 18 -13.37 14.85 -8.86
C SER A 18 -13.14 14.42 -7.41
N ALA A 19 -12.65 15.33 -6.58
CA ALA A 19 -12.62 15.18 -5.14
C ALA A 19 -14.05 14.92 -4.61
N THR A 20 -14.18 13.97 -3.69
CA THR A 20 -15.45 13.67 -3.01
C THR A 20 -15.37 14.17 -1.58
N ASP A 21 -16.15 15.18 -1.27
CA ASP A 21 -16.26 15.72 0.09
C ASP A 21 -17.05 14.72 0.96
N VAL A 22 -16.45 14.27 2.05
CA VAL A 22 -17.10 13.35 3.00
C VAL A 22 -17.60 14.09 4.24
N TRP A 23 -16.98 15.20 4.57
CA TRP A 23 -17.39 16.07 5.66
C TRP A 23 -16.87 17.49 5.47
N GLU A 24 -17.68 18.49 5.85
CA GLU A 24 -17.31 19.89 5.91
C GLU A 24 -18.03 20.54 7.10
N GLY A 25 -17.31 21.36 7.87
CA GLY A 25 -17.87 22.03 9.05
C GLY A 25 -16.80 22.62 9.95
N THR A 26 -17.10 22.69 11.24
CA THR A 26 -16.16 23.11 12.27
C THR A 26 -16.30 22.18 13.46
N HIS A 27 -15.27 21.39 13.75
CA HIS A 27 -15.25 20.47 14.88
C HIS A 27 -13.92 20.58 15.63
N ALA A 28 -13.99 20.92 16.91
CA ALA A 28 -12.84 20.93 17.79
C ALA A 28 -12.49 19.46 18.14
N VAL A 29 -11.34 19.01 17.65
CA VAL A 29 -10.85 17.64 17.87
C VAL A 29 -9.96 17.60 19.10
N THR A 30 -10.27 16.66 19.98
CA THR A 30 -9.41 16.25 21.10
C THR A 30 -9.43 14.72 21.18
N TRP A 31 -8.62 14.13 22.06
CA TRP A 31 -8.65 12.67 22.31
C TRP A 31 -10.02 12.19 22.81
N ASP A 32 -10.74 13.02 23.56
CA ASP A 32 -12.06 12.72 24.12
C ASP A 32 -13.21 13.03 23.17
N THR A 33 -12.96 13.86 22.17
CA THR A 33 -13.96 14.31 21.18
C THR A 33 -13.47 14.10 19.74
N PRO A 34 -13.30 12.84 19.30
CA PRO A 34 -12.91 12.55 17.93
C PRO A 34 -14.01 12.96 16.94
N LEU A 35 -13.62 13.36 15.74
CA LEU A 35 -14.57 13.55 14.64
C LEU A 35 -14.78 12.20 13.94
N LYS A 36 -16.03 11.73 13.88
CA LYS A 36 -16.41 10.45 13.28
C LYS A 36 -17.11 10.64 11.94
N ILE A 37 -16.65 9.92 10.92
CA ILE A 37 -17.19 9.90 9.57
C ILE A 37 -17.69 8.49 9.27
N GLU A 38 -18.96 8.38 8.92
CA GLU A 38 -19.64 7.10 8.67
C GLU A 38 -19.01 6.35 7.47
N ALA A 39 -18.99 5.02 7.55
CA ALA A 39 -18.47 4.12 6.52
C ALA A 39 -19.13 4.33 5.13
N THR A 40 -20.42 4.67 5.12
CA THR A 40 -21.19 4.96 3.89
C THR A 40 -20.60 6.09 3.04
N LYS A 41 -19.85 7.00 3.65
CA LYS A 41 -19.16 8.09 2.96
C LYS A 41 -17.98 7.62 2.10
N PHE A 42 -17.48 6.40 2.35
CA PHE A 42 -16.37 5.81 1.63
C PHE A 42 -16.78 4.69 0.65
N ALA A 43 -18.09 4.56 0.36
CA ALA A 43 -18.61 3.50 -0.53
C ALA A 43 -17.91 3.47 -1.90
N ASP A 44 -17.67 4.65 -2.48
CA ASP A 44 -17.05 4.81 -3.81
C ASP A 44 -15.53 5.02 -3.76
N ALA A 45 -14.93 5.04 -2.56
CA ALA A 45 -13.50 5.18 -2.41
C ALA A 45 -12.75 3.98 -3.01
N LYS A 46 -11.54 4.24 -3.52
CA LYS A 46 -10.69 3.26 -4.22
C LYS A 46 -9.27 3.29 -3.67
N VAL A 47 -8.60 2.14 -3.76
CA VAL A 47 -7.17 2.04 -3.49
C VAL A 47 -6.39 3.03 -4.37
N GLY A 48 -5.38 3.67 -3.79
CA GLY A 48 -4.54 4.67 -4.42
C GLY A 48 -5.09 6.09 -4.34
N GLN A 49 -6.38 6.31 -4.09
CA GLN A 49 -6.88 7.66 -3.83
C GLN A 49 -6.28 8.25 -2.56
N LYS A 50 -6.26 9.56 -2.48
CA LYS A 50 -5.74 10.31 -1.34
C LYS A 50 -6.89 10.79 -0.46
N ILE A 51 -6.82 10.55 0.85
CA ILE A 51 -7.66 11.21 1.84
C ILE A 51 -6.93 12.45 2.32
N VAL A 52 -7.62 13.58 2.38
CA VAL A 52 -7.12 14.84 2.91
C VAL A 52 -7.98 15.28 4.07
N VAL A 53 -7.33 15.65 5.16
CA VAL A 53 -7.95 16.26 6.33
C VAL A 53 -7.42 17.69 6.46
N GLU A 54 -8.30 18.66 6.29
CA GLU A 54 -8.00 20.09 6.45
C GLU A 54 -8.39 20.54 7.85
N PHE A 55 -7.57 21.39 8.46
CA PHE A 55 -7.77 21.87 9.82
C PHE A 55 -7.12 23.22 10.07
N THR A 56 -7.47 23.84 11.19
CA THR A 56 -6.88 25.07 11.70
C THR A 56 -6.50 24.91 13.17
N ASN A 57 -5.72 25.86 13.70
CA ASN A 57 -5.32 25.92 15.10
C ASN A 57 -4.57 24.67 15.58
N ALA A 58 -3.82 24.04 14.70
CA ALA A 58 -3.06 22.83 15.02
C ALA A 58 -1.85 23.13 15.90
N THR A 59 -1.75 22.43 17.01
CA THR A 59 -0.68 22.67 18.01
C THR A 59 0.24 21.46 18.23
N ASP A 60 -0.24 20.23 17.96
CA ASP A 60 0.48 19.02 18.36
C ASP A 60 0.31 17.91 17.29
N VAL A 61 -0.48 16.86 17.54
CA VAL A 61 -0.56 15.65 16.73
C VAL A 61 -1.98 15.35 16.26
N ILE A 62 -2.06 14.62 15.13
CA ILE A 62 -3.25 14.00 14.58
C ILE A 62 -3.01 12.52 14.38
N GLU A 63 -4.03 11.71 14.62
CA GLU A 63 -4.10 10.30 14.27
C GLU A 63 -5.40 10.02 13.52
N LEU A 64 -5.32 9.15 12.52
CA LEU A 64 -6.48 8.63 11.82
C LEU A 64 -6.80 7.24 12.38
N HIS A 65 -8.01 7.04 12.81
CA HIS A 65 -8.50 5.81 13.41
C HIS A 65 -9.68 5.23 12.61
N SER A 66 -9.96 3.97 12.84
CA SER A 66 -11.15 3.28 12.40
C SER A 66 -11.46 2.19 13.43
N ASN A 67 -12.70 2.11 13.89
CA ASN A 67 -13.08 1.18 14.96
C ASN A 67 -12.24 1.30 16.25
N ASN A 68 -11.94 2.54 16.66
CA ASN A 68 -11.13 2.91 17.85
C ASN A 68 -9.67 2.40 17.85
N VAL A 69 -9.15 1.97 16.70
CA VAL A 69 -7.73 1.66 16.51
C VAL A 69 -7.15 2.50 15.37
N MET A 70 -5.85 2.66 15.32
CA MET A 70 -5.23 3.40 14.23
C MET A 70 -5.60 2.78 12.87
N LEU A 71 -5.93 3.62 11.91
CA LEU A 71 -6.29 3.22 10.56
C LEU A 71 -5.07 2.57 9.87
N PRO A 72 -5.20 1.35 9.31
CA PRO A 72 -4.11 0.69 8.60
C PRO A 72 -3.54 1.55 7.47
N GLY A 73 -2.24 1.50 7.24
CA GLY A 73 -1.59 2.28 6.19
C GLY A 73 -1.33 3.75 6.53
N THR A 74 -1.59 4.17 7.77
CA THR A 74 -1.31 5.53 8.23
C THR A 74 0.02 5.63 8.97
N ARG A 75 0.53 6.85 9.01
CA ARG A 75 1.66 7.19 9.89
C ARG A 75 1.17 7.27 11.33
N TYR A 76 2.01 6.77 12.23
CA TYR A 76 1.77 6.87 13.67
C TYR A 76 1.95 8.31 14.16
N SER A 77 0.98 8.85 14.89
CA SER A 77 1.02 10.15 15.57
C SER A 77 1.69 11.28 14.76
N GLN A 78 1.01 11.77 13.71
CA GLN A 78 1.59 12.79 12.83
C GLN A 78 1.62 14.16 13.50
N PHE A 79 2.79 14.77 13.60
CA PHE A 79 2.94 16.15 14.03
C PHE A 79 2.34 17.11 13.01
N ILE A 80 1.46 18.03 13.48
CA ILE A 80 0.70 18.95 12.63
C ILE A 80 0.84 20.42 13.02
N LYS A 81 1.76 20.74 13.95
CA LYS A 81 1.98 22.12 14.34
C LYS A 81 2.24 23.00 13.11
N ASP A 82 1.51 24.10 13.03
CA ASP A 82 1.58 25.07 11.92
C ASP A 82 1.21 24.50 10.53
N ALA A 83 0.70 23.27 10.45
CA ALA A 83 0.14 22.70 9.23
C ALA A 83 -1.33 23.12 9.07
N GLY A 84 -1.82 23.11 7.81
CA GLY A 84 -3.23 23.34 7.48
C GLY A 84 -3.96 22.07 7.02
N SER A 85 -3.21 21.03 6.73
CA SER A 85 -3.77 19.74 6.31
C SER A 85 -2.76 18.60 6.47
N ILE A 86 -3.29 17.39 6.49
CA ILE A 86 -2.53 16.17 6.23
C ILE A 86 -3.16 15.41 5.08
N ASP A 87 -2.38 14.53 4.48
CA ASP A 87 -2.88 13.55 3.52
C ASP A 87 -2.35 12.15 3.80
N THR A 88 -3.11 11.14 3.34
CA THR A 88 -2.72 9.75 3.32
C THR A 88 -3.33 9.06 2.11
N PHE A 89 -2.62 8.09 1.53
CA PHE A 89 -3.10 7.34 0.38
C PHE A 89 -3.77 6.04 0.82
N ILE A 90 -4.87 5.72 0.21
CA ILE A 90 -5.69 4.55 0.55
C ILE A 90 -4.97 3.27 0.11
N THR A 91 -4.55 2.47 1.07
CA THR A 91 -4.05 1.10 0.85
C THR A 91 -5.20 0.09 0.79
N PRO A 92 -4.99 -1.16 0.34
CA PRO A 92 -6.03 -2.19 0.37
C PRO A 92 -6.63 -2.43 1.75
N SER A 93 -5.82 -2.52 2.80
CA SER A 93 -6.28 -2.71 4.19
C SER A 93 -7.01 -1.48 4.73
N MET A 94 -6.53 -0.28 4.41
CA MET A 94 -7.21 0.97 4.76
C MET A 94 -8.59 1.03 4.13
N LEU A 95 -8.71 0.72 2.84
CA LEU A 95 -10.00 0.73 2.14
C LEU A 95 -11.01 -0.21 2.77
N ALA A 96 -10.59 -1.42 3.13
CA ALA A 96 -11.45 -2.39 3.81
C ALA A 96 -11.96 -1.82 5.15
N SER A 97 -11.08 -1.27 5.98
CA SER A 97 -11.43 -0.66 7.26
C SER A 97 -12.38 0.54 7.12
N LEU A 98 -12.12 1.43 6.16
CA LEU A 98 -12.97 2.60 5.90
C LEU A 98 -14.39 2.20 5.46
N LYS A 99 -14.53 1.18 4.61
CA LYS A 99 -15.82 0.70 4.13
C LYS A 99 -16.61 -0.06 5.19
N GLU A 100 -15.94 -0.65 6.15
CA GLU A 100 -16.59 -1.40 7.23
C GLU A 100 -16.93 -0.51 8.42
N HIS A 101 -16.03 0.39 8.83
CA HIS A 101 -16.13 1.11 10.09
C HIS A 101 -16.10 2.64 9.95
N GLY A 102 -15.73 3.18 8.78
CA GLY A 102 -15.57 4.62 8.57
C GLY A 102 -14.22 5.15 9.06
N LEU A 103 -14.16 6.47 9.27
CA LEU A 103 -12.96 7.19 9.69
C LEU A 103 -13.22 7.95 10.98
N GLU A 104 -12.30 7.85 11.91
CA GLU A 104 -12.27 8.67 13.13
C GLU A 104 -11.00 9.53 13.12
N ILE A 105 -11.14 10.82 13.34
CA ILE A 105 -10.03 11.76 13.44
C ILE A 105 -9.83 12.12 14.90
N CYS A 106 -8.68 11.74 15.43
CA CYS A 106 -8.29 11.91 16.82
C CYS A 106 -7.05 12.80 16.91
N GLY A 107 -6.75 13.31 18.08
CA GLY A 107 -5.52 14.07 18.28
C GLY A 107 -5.63 15.11 19.37
N LYS A 108 -4.70 16.05 19.39
CA LYS A 108 -4.61 17.05 20.43
C LYS A 108 -4.77 18.46 19.88
N GLU A 109 -5.90 19.08 20.25
CA GLU A 109 -6.19 20.51 20.08
C GLU A 109 -5.99 21.07 18.67
N PHE A 110 -6.89 20.72 17.76
CA PHE A 110 -7.04 21.34 16.45
C PHE A 110 -8.52 21.44 16.07
N THR A 111 -8.80 22.21 15.04
CA THR A 111 -10.17 22.35 14.52
C THR A 111 -10.22 21.76 13.11
N ALA A 112 -10.89 20.64 12.93
CA ALA A 112 -11.16 20.08 11.61
C ALA A 112 -12.14 20.99 10.86
N THR A 113 -11.89 21.21 9.56
CA THR A 113 -12.70 22.08 8.70
C THR A 113 -13.26 21.37 7.49
N LYS A 114 -12.51 20.43 6.90
CA LYS A 114 -12.94 19.65 5.73
C LYS A 114 -12.23 18.32 5.65
N ILE A 115 -12.94 17.30 5.15
CA ILE A 115 -12.38 16.00 4.82
C ILE A 115 -12.91 15.59 3.46
N TRP A 116 -12.00 15.15 2.60
CA TRP A 116 -12.33 14.70 1.27
C TRP A 116 -11.37 13.61 0.80
N TYR A 117 -11.78 12.84 -0.22
CA TYR A 117 -10.87 11.94 -0.93
C TYR A 117 -10.98 12.14 -2.44
N GLY A 118 -9.92 11.86 -3.14
CA GLY A 118 -9.85 12.04 -4.59
C GLY A 118 -8.49 11.64 -5.14
N ASP A 119 -8.06 12.31 -6.17
CA ASP A 119 -6.83 12.06 -6.92
C ASP A 119 -5.71 11.46 -6.08
N GLY A 120 -4.98 10.50 -6.62
CA GLY A 120 -3.99 9.75 -5.88
C GLY A 120 -2.94 9.09 -6.76
N LYS A 121 -2.52 7.90 -6.37
CA LYS A 121 -1.54 7.08 -7.09
C LYS A 121 -2.25 5.99 -7.88
N ASP A 122 -1.86 5.82 -9.14
CA ASP A 122 -2.27 4.67 -9.94
C ASP A 122 -1.43 3.42 -9.58
N ASN A 123 -2.01 2.25 -9.83
CA ASN A 123 -1.30 0.97 -9.74
C ASN A 123 -0.69 0.62 -8.36
N VAL A 124 -1.39 0.92 -7.28
CA VAL A 124 -1.01 0.45 -5.94
C VAL A 124 -1.16 -1.08 -5.89
N ASP A 125 -0.08 -1.78 -5.54
CA ASP A 125 -0.05 -3.25 -5.43
C ASP A 125 -1.00 -3.75 -4.32
N GLU A 126 -1.63 -4.89 -4.54
CA GLU A 126 -2.55 -5.52 -3.56
C GLU A 126 -1.90 -5.85 -2.21
N ASN A 127 -0.58 -6.01 -2.17
CA ASN A 127 0.20 -6.31 -0.97
C ASN A 127 0.84 -5.05 -0.36
N THR A 128 0.42 -3.86 -0.79
CA THR A 128 0.92 -2.59 -0.24
C THR A 128 0.36 -2.36 1.15
N VAL A 129 1.23 -2.22 2.13
CA VAL A 129 0.88 -1.90 3.53
C VAL A 129 0.96 -0.41 3.81
N TRP A 130 1.75 0.33 3.05
CA TRP A 130 1.81 1.79 3.07
C TRP A 130 2.17 2.33 1.68
N THR A 131 1.55 3.45 1.29
CA THR A 131 1.87 4.19 0.08
C THR A 131 1.77 5.69 0.35
N GLY A 132 2.66 6.48 -0.25
CA GLY A 132 2.71 7.92 0.01
C GLY A 132 3.96 8.56 -0.57
N PHE A 133 4.29 9.69 -0.01
CA PHE A 133 5.56 10.38 -0.22
C PHE A 133 6.12 10.79 1.13
N PHE A 134 7.25 10.22 1.53
CA PHE A 134 7.90 10.56 2.77
C PHE A 134 9.37 10.90 2.52
N TRP A 135 9.71 12.16 2.79
CA TRP A 135 11.06 12.66 2.63
C TRP A 135 11.98 12.12 3.72
N MET A 136 12.92 11.28 3.33
CA MET A 136 13.93 10.68 4.21
C MET A 136 15.25 11.42 4.07
N ASP A 137 15.78 11.89 5.17
CA ASP A 137 17.11 12.48 5.34
C ASP A 137 17.60 12.23 6.77
N ASP A 138 18.81 12.53 7.06
CA ASP A 138 19.47 12.60 8.39
C ASP A 138 18.69 12.00 9.56
N TRP A 139 18.73 10.68 9.71
CA TRP A 139 18.07 9.93 10.81
C TRP A 139 16.55 10.05 10.86
N LYS A 140 15.93 10.67 9.89
CA LYS A 140 14.48 10.79 9.83
C LYS A 140 13.82 9.42 9.78
N THR A 141 12.68 9.30 10.41
CA THR A 141 12.01 8.03 10.60
C THR A 141 10.57 8.12 10.11
N LEU A 142 10.19 7.17 9.24
CA LEU A 142 8.80 6.90 8.91
C LEU A 142 8.25 5.91 9.94
N GLU A 143 7.29 6.33 10.73
CA GLU A 143 6.62 5.52 11.74
C GLU A 143 5.25 5.09 11.22
N LEU A 144 5.02 3.80 11.06
CA LEU A 144 3.77 3.24 10.57
C LEU A 144 2.99 2.60 11.70
N ALA A 145 1.68 2.86 11.75
CA ALA A 145 0.80 2.20 12.69
C ALA A 145 0.91 0.66 12.57
N LYS A 146 1.01 -0.03 13.69
CA LYS A 146 1.08 -1.50 13.75
C LYS A 146 -0.10 -2.17 13.05
N THR A 147 -1.27 -1.55 13.07
CA THR A 147 -2.48 -2.02 12.39
C THR A 147 -2.31 -2.21 10.87
N SER A 148 -1.32 -1.56 10.26
CA SER A 148 -0.95 -1.80 8.84
C SER A 148 -0.49 -3.24 8.57
N PHE A 149 -0.15 -3.97 9.62
CA PHE A 149 0.38 -5.33 9.57
C PHE A 149 -0.54 -6.36 10.23
N ASP A 150 -1.71 -5.95 10.70
CA ASP A 150 -2.68 -6.84 11.32
C ASP A 150 -3.34 -7.78 10.30
N GLY A 151 -3.55 -9.03 10.70
CA GLY A 151 -4.18 -10.04 9.86
C GLY A 151 -3.31 -10.58 8.72
N ILE A 152 -2.03 -10.19 8.64
CA ILE A 152 -1.10 -10.70 7.64
C ILE A 152 -0.69 -12.12 8.02
N ASN A 153 -0.87 -13.07 7.10
CA ASN A 153 -0.25 -14.39 7.22
C ASN A 153 1.21 -14.32 6.74
N TRP A 154 2.13 -14.08 7.66
CA TRP A 154 3.56 -13.90 7.34
C TRP A 154 4.19 -15.11 6.65
N SER A 155 3.59 -16.31 6.76
CA SER A 155 4.08 -17.49 6.07
C SER A 155 4.02 -17.37 4.54
N ASP A 156 3.19 -16.48 4.00
CA ASP A 156 3.00 -16.29 2.57
C ASP A 156 4.05 -15.36 1.94
N TYR A 157 4.82 -14.66 2.78
CA TYR A 157 5.76 -13.63 2.34
C TYR A 157 7.21 -13.98 2.63
N LYS A 158 8.11 -13.56 1.73
CA LYS A 158 9.57 -13.76 1.85
C LYS A 158 10.32 -12.50 2.27
N ALA A 159 9.74 -11.33 2.03
CA ALA A 159 10.39 -10.05 2.32
C ALA A 159 9.38 -8.92 2.50
N ILE A 160 9.85 -7.83 3.14
CA ILE A 160 9.22 -6.50 3.08
C ILE A 160 10.09 -5.65 2.17
N ARG A 161 9.48 -5.07 1.11
CA ARG A 161 10.14 -4.17 0.17
C ARG A 161 9.82 -2.72 0.49
N PHE A 162 10.84 -1.90 0.57
CA PHE A 162 10.79 -0.47 0.81
C PHE A 162 11.16 0.25 -0.48
N CYS A 163 10.17 0.84 -1.17
CA CYS A 163 10.35 1.48 -2.47
C CYS A 163 10.71 2.96 -2.32
N SER A 164 11.47 3.48 -3.27
CA SER A 164 11.84 4.90 -3.31
C SER A 164 11.96 5.40 -4.75
N GLU A 165 11.86 6.71 -4.95
CA GLU A 165 12.15 7.36 -6.23
C GLU A 165 13.65 7.47 -6.53
N ALA A 166 14.52 7.11 -5.59
CA ALA A 166 15.95 7.25 -5.73
C ALA A 166 16.56 6.22 -6.67
N ASN A 167 17.40 6.66 -7.58
CA ASN A 167 18.28 5.83 -8.43
C ASN A 167 19.70 5.70 -7.83
N ARG A 168 19.80 5.72 -6.51
CA ARG A 168 21.09 5.72 -5.80
C ARG A 168 21.15 4.48 -4.89
N THR A 169 22.38 4.00 -4.67
CA THR A 169 22.66 2.81 -3.86
C THR A 169 23.30 3.12 -2.52
N ASP A 170 23.45 4.38 -2.20
CA ASP A 170 24.18 4.85 -1.02
C ASP A 170 23.28 5.22 0.17
N TYR A 171 21.98 4.99 0.05
CA TYR A 171 21.05 5.15 1.16
C TYR A 171 21.03 3.88 2.02
N VAL A 172 21.04 4.10 3.32
CA VAL A 172 21.01 3.03 4.31
C VAL A 172 19.80 3.22 5.23
N ILE A 173 19.02 2.18 5.39
CA ILE A 173 17.84 2.19 6.25
C ILE A 173 17.93 1.11 7.32
N ASN A 174 17.32 1.38 8.47
CA ASN A 174 17.07 0.42 9.54
C ASN A 174 15.56 0.21 9.69
N VAL A 175 15.16 -1.01 9.97
CA VAL A 175 13.77 -1.33 10.33
C VAL A 175 13.75 -1.66 11.82
N LEU A 176 12.90 -0.95 12.57
CA LEU A 176 12.90 -0.97 14.03
C LEU A 176 11.48 -1.19 14.54
N THR A 177 11.35 -1.94 15.63
CA THR A 177 10.09 -2.07 16.39
C THR A 177 10.11 -1.24 17.68
N LYS A 178 11.28 -0.84 18.14
CA LYS A 178 11.50 0.11 19.24
C LYS A 178 12.79 0.88 19.01
N TRP A 179 12.96 1.99 19.70
CA TRP A 179 14.20 2.78 19.63
C TRP A 179 15.41 2.03 20.21
N GLY A 180 16.55 2.25 19.57
CA GLY A 180 17.82 1.66 19.95
C GLY A 180 18.11 0.30 19.30
N ASP A 181 19.33 -0.22 19.51
CA ASP A 181 19.82 -1.41 18.83
C ASP A 181 18.99 -2.67 19.12
N GLY A 182 18.39 -2.79 20.30
CA GLY A 182 17.52 -3.91 20.63
C GLY A 182 16.15 -3.88 19.95
N GLY A 183 15.86 -2.86 19.12
CA GLY A 183 14.62 -2.75 18.35
C GLY A 183 14.74 -3.13 16.89
N LYS A 184 15.94 -3.40 16.41
CA LYS A 184 16.17 -3.78 15.01
C LYS A 184 15.58 -5.14 14.69
N LEU A 185 14.92 -5.26 13.53
CA LEU A 185 14.32 -6.51 13.08
C LEU A 185 15.38 -7.48 12.56
N GLY A 186 15.44 -8.67 13.16
CA GLY A 186 16.35 -9.75 12.76
C GLY A 186 17.83 -9.35 12.87
N ASP A 187 18.67 -10.13 12.21
CA ASP A 187 20.11 -9.83 12.10
C ASP A 187 20.40 -8.77 11.02
N GLN A 188 19.48 -8.53 10.12
CA GLN A 188 19.55 -7.49 9.07
C GLN A 188 19.08 -6.15 9.62
N THR A 189 19.95 -5.51 10.35
CA THR A 189 19.62 -4.26 11.02
C THR A 189 19.80 -3.04 10.13
N THR A 190 20.51 -3.19 9.03
CA THR A 190 20.89 -2.10 8.13
C THR A 190 20.87 -2.60 6.69
N MET A 191 20.11 -1.95 5.83
CA MET A 191 20.01 -2.29 4.42
C MET A 191 20.43 -1.12 3.56
N THR A 192 21.23 -1.41 2.53
CA THR A 192 21.55 -0.42 1.49
C THR A 192 20.48 -0.48 0.41
N MET A 193 19.95 0.68 0.02
CA MET A 193 19.00 0.77 -1.09
C MET A 193 19.69 0.35 -2.39
N THR A 194 19.06 -0.54 -3.14
CA THR A 194 19.32 -0.68 -4.57
C THR A 194 18.57 0.43 -5.32
N PRO A 195 18.84 0.70 -6.62
CA PRO A 195 18.03 1.64 -7.36
C PRO A 195 16.54 1.27 -7.28
N GLY A 196 15.75 2.15 -6.66
CA GLY A 196 14.31 2.03 -6.51
C GLY A 196 13.80 1.28 -5.28
N TYR A 197 14.57 0.44 -4.60
CA TYR A 197 14.09 -0.27 -3.41
C TYR A 197 15.19 -0.86 -2.52
N ALA A 198 14.81 -1.25 -1.29
CA ALA A 198 15.53 -2.19 -0.44
C ALA A 198 14.58 -3.28 0.04
N GLU A 199 15.09 -4.46 0.40
CA GLU A 199 14.28 -5.57 0.93
C GLU A 199 14.83 -6.06 2.27
N LEU A 200 13.93 -6.18 3.26
CA LEU A 200 14.16 -6.92 4.48
C LEU A 200 13.71 -8.37 4.25
N SER A 201 14.64 -9.33 4.22
CA SER A 201 14.29 -10.75 4.20
C SER A 201 13.56 -11.13 5.49
N LEU A 202 12.48 -11.89 5.36
CA LEU A 202 11.74 -12.44 6.51
C LEU A 202 12.26 -13.82 6.94
N GLU A 203 13.30 -14.32 6.29
CA GLU A 203 13.93 -15.60 6.67
C GLU A 203 14.50 -15.52 8.09
N GLY A 204 14.04 -16.41 8.96
CA GLY A 204 14.44 -16.44 10.37
C GLY A 204 13.80 -15.37 11.26
N ILE A 205 12.96 -14.47 10.72
CA ILE A 205 12.25 -13.45 11.50
C ILE A 205 10.83 -13.93 11.82
N ASN A 206 10.50 -14.00 13.10
CA ASN A 206 9.12 -14.20 13.54
C ASN A 206 8.42 -12.84 13.66
N MET A 207 7.71 -12.42 12.61
CA MET A 207 7.04 -11.12 12.55
C MET A 207 5.89 -11.01 13.56
N ASP A 208 5.17 -12.09 13.84
CA ASP A 208 4.09 -12.08 14.84
C ASP A 208 4.63 -11.74 16.23
N GLU A 209 5.77 -12.33 16.60
CA GLU A 209 6.42 -12.02 17.89
C GLU A 209 7.06 -10.62 17.86
N ALA A 210 7.68 -10.21 16.76
CA ALA A 210 8.32 -8.91 16.63
C ALA A 210 7.33 -7.73 16.73
N LEU A 211 6.09 -7.94 16.30
CA LEU A 211 5.03 -6.93 16.30
C LEU A 211 4.03 -7.06 17.46
N LYS A 212 4.22 -8.03 18.38
CA LYS A 212 3.25 -8.39 19.42
C LYS A 212 2.98 -7.24 20.41
N ASP A 213 4.03 -6.62 20.93
CA ASP A 213 3.94 -5.65 22.02
C ASP A 213 4.41 -4.25 21.56
N VAL A 214 4.14 -3.91 20.29
CA VAL A 214 4.51 -2.63 19.72
C VAL A 214 3.27 -1.93 19.14
N ASP A 215 3.33 -0.62 19.04
CA ASP A 215 2.28 0.23 18.47
C ASP A 215 2.61 0.65 17.02
N ARG A 216 3.86 0.48 16.59
CA ARG A 216 4.36 0.92 15.27
C ARG A 216 5.55 0.12 14.78
N LEU A 217 5.73 0.13 13.46
CA LEU A 217 6.98 -0.21 12.79
C LEU A 217 7.65 1.08 12.33
N MET A 218 8.96 1.17 12.54
CA MET A 218 9.76 2.33 12.19
C MET A 218 10.75 2.00 11.07
N VAL A 219 10.82 2.85 10.06
CA VAL A 219 11.83 2.79 8.99
C VAL A 219 12.66 4.04 9.08
N GLN A 220 13.92 3.91 9.50
CA GLN A 220 14.81 5.02 9.75
C GLN A 220 15.94 5.09 8.73
N CYS A 221 16.18 6.27 8.18
CA CYS A 221 17.40 6.57 7.44
C CYS A 221 18.55 6.76 8.42
N ASN A 222 19.67 6.04 8.24
CA ASN A 222 20.83 6.14 9.12
C ASN A 222 22.05 6.77 8.45
N LYS A 223 21.86 7.51 7.36
CA LYS A 223 22.93 8.24 6.68
C LYS A 223 22.94 9.70 7.08
N GLU A 224 24.05 10.17 7.60
CA GLU A 224 24.28 11.58 7.88
C GLU A 224 24.60 12.35 6.58
N GLY A 225 24.04 13.53 6.47
CA GLY A 225 24.48 14.58 5.54
C GLY A 225 24.12 14.41 4.07
N GLY A 226 23.08 15.09 3.65
CA GLY A 226 22.93 15.63 2.30
C GLY A 226 22.42 14.72 1.20
N ASN A 227 21.94 13.52 1.52
CA ASN A 227 21.34 12.62 0.53
C ASN A 227 19.91 12.26 0.96
N ALA A 228 18.97 13.10 0.60
CA ALA A 228 17.57 12.86 0.83
C ALA A 228 16.93 12.11 -0.34
N PHE A 229 15.88 11.35 -0.07
CA PHE A 229 15.06 10.66 -1.06
C PHE A 229 13.63 10.52 -0.57
N ASN A 230 12.68 10.30 -1.49
CA ASN A 230 11.32 9.99 -1.14
C ASN A 230 11.11 8.49 -1.02
N PHE A 231 10.61 8.05 0.13
CA PHE A 231 9.91 6.77 0.23
C PHE A 231 8.57 6.88 -0.47
N THR A 232 8.20 5.85 -1.22
CA THR A 232 6.98 5.84 -2.02
C THR A 232 6.01 4.75 -1.63
N ASP A 233 6.50 3.56 -1.28
CA ASP A 233 5.66 2.41 -0.96
C ASP A 233 6.39 1.43 -0.04
N ILE A 234 5.62 0.71 0.77
CA ILE A 234 6.07 -0.46 1.51
C ILE A 234 5.16 -1.62 1.11
N VAL A 235 5.76 -2.65 0.54
CA VAL A 235 5.05 -3.76 -0.11
C VAL A 235 5.54 -5.09 0.45
N LEU A 236 4.62 -5.99 0.74
CA LEU A 236 4.95 -7.36 1.12
C LEU A 236 5.25 -8.19 -0.13
N VAL A 237 6.40 -8.84 -0.16
CA VAL A 237 6.84 -9.66 -1.29
C VAL A 237 6.45 -11.12 -1.04
N LYS A 238 5.49 -11.63 -1.79
CA LYS A 238 5.03 -13.03 -1.68
C LYS A 238 6.16 -14.01 -1.98
N LYS A 239 6.15 -15.14 -1.30
CA LYS A 239 6.92 -16.32 -1.71
C LYS A 239 6.45 -16.73 -3.09
N GLU A 240 7.40 -17.05 -3.96
CA GLU A 240 7.03 -17.70 -5.23
C GLU A 240 6.41 -19.06 -4.88
N THR A 241 5.13 -19.20 -5.16
CA THR A 241 4.56 -20.53 -5.18
C THR A 241 5.25 -21.26 -6.32
N THR A 242 6.24 -22.11 -6.00
CA THR A 242 6.67 -23.17 -6.90
C THR A 242 5.51 -24.16 -7.02
N GLY A 243 4.40 -23.66 -7.57
CA GLY A 243 3.20 -24.44 -7.73
C GLY A 243 3.41 -25.41 -8.88
N VAL A 244 3.74 -26.63 -8.54
CA VAL A 244 3.08 -27.72 -9.22
C VAL A 244 1.61 -27.59 -8.86
N HIS A 245 0.83 -26.86 -9.67
CA HIS A 245 -0.62 -26.93 -9.55
C HIS A 245 -0.98 -28.40 -9.70
N GLU A 246 -1.56 -29.00 -8.66
CA GLU A 246 -2.22 -30.30 -8.79
C GLU A 246 -3.17 -30.17 -9.97
N LEU A 247 -2.88 -30.91 -11.01
CA LEU A 247 -3.70 -30.98 -12.21
C LEU A 247 -5.00 -31.68 -11.80
N SER A 248 -5.98 -30.89 -11.37
CA SER A 248 -7.33 -31.38 -11.24
C SER A 248 -7.75 -31.96 -12.60
N ALA A 249 -7.95 -33.26 -12.65
CA ALA A 249 -8.50 -33.93 -13.81
C ALA A 249 -9.87 -33.30 -14.12
N SER A 250 -9.94 -32.43 -15.11
CA SER A 250 -11.21 -31.85 -15.56
C SER A 250 -12.05 -32.92 -16.25
N PRO A 251 -13.36 -32.94 -15.98
CA PRO A 251 -14.26 -33.87 -16.69
C PRO A 251 -14.33 -33.52 -18.18
N THR A 252 -14.32 -34.55 -18.98
CA THR A 252 -14.42 -34.52 -20.44
C THR A 252 -15.62 -33.70 -20.93
N SER A 253 -15.37 -32.52 -21.49
CA SER A 253 -16.33 -31.86 -22.39
C SER A 253 -15.75 -31.77 -23.78
N ASN A 254 -16.51 -32.25 -24.77
CA ASN A 254 -16.19 -32.31 -26.20
C ASN A 254 -16.18 -30.91 -26.84
N THR A 255 -15.16 -30.12 -26.58
CA THR A 255 -14.79 -28.96 -27.40
C THR A 255 -13.41 -29.22 -27.95
N SER A 256 -13.19 -29.04 -29.27
CA SER A 256 -11.92 -29.25 -29.94
C SER A 256 -10.81 -28.38 -29.30
N GLU A 257 -10.06 -28.98 -28.39
CA GLU A 257 -8.97 -28.31 -27.67
C GLU A 257 -7.83 -27.98 -28.62
N VAL A 258 -7.45 -26.73 -28.69
CA VAL A 258 -6.23 -26.33 -29.40
C VAL A 258 -5.03 -26.50 -28.48
N ILE A 259 -4.11 -27.39 -28.82
CA ILE A 259 -2.95 -27.78 -28.02
C ILE A 259 -1.71 -27.14 -28.61
N TYR A 260 -0.90 -26.51 -27.79
CA TYR A 260 0.41 -25.95 -28.18
C TYR A 260 1.53 -26.61 -27.38
N ASN A 261 2.70 -26.78 -27.99
CA ASN A 261 3.91 -27.11 -27.25
C ASN A 261 4.49 -25.89 -26.54
N LEU A 262 5.54 -26.05 -25.74
CA LEU A 262 6.18 -24.95 -25.02
C LEU A 262 6.85 -23.89 -25.93
N ALA A 263 7.07 -24.22 -27.20
CA ALA A 263 7.57 -23.29 -28.22
C ALA A 263 6.42 -22.49 -28.90
N GLY A 264 5.15 -22.69 -28.47
CA GLY A 264 3.98 -22.00 -29.04
C GLY A 264 3.48 -22.61 -30.38
N GLN A 265 3.96 -23.77 -30.79
CA GLN A 265 3.52 -24.43 -32.01
C GLN A 265 2.29 -25.30 -31.72
N LYS A 266 1.28 -25.25 -32.61
CA LYS A 266 0.08 -26.08 -32.52
C LYS A 266 0.42 -27.57 -32.73
N VAL A 267 -0.03 -28.43 -31.83
CA VAL A 267 0.20 -29.86 -31.85
C VAL A 267 -1.11 -30.59 -32.09
N GLN A 268 -1.18 -31.38 -33.14
CA GLN A 268 -2.40 -32.14 -33.51
C GLN A 268 -2.51 -33.46 -32.75
N ASN A 269 -1.38 -34.15 -32.49
CA ASN A 269 -1.32 -35.43 -31.78
C ASN A 269 -0.30 -35.32 -30.63
N PRO A 270 -0.70 -34.85 -29.44
CA PRO A 270 0.21 -34.70 -28.33
C PRO A 270 0.59 -36.05 -27.72
N GLY A 271 1.88 -36.35 -27.72
CA GLY A 271 2.45 -37.48 -26.97
C GLY A 271 2.52 -37.17 -25.46
N LYS A 272 3.29 -37.96 -24.70
CA LYS A 272 3.59 -37.64 -23.29
C LYS A 272 4.49 -36.39 -23.25
N GLY A 273 4.06 -35.37 -22.51
CA GLY A 273 4.82 -34.13 -22.39
C GLY A 273 4.01 -32.97 -21.84
N LEU A 274 4.67 -31.81 -21.65
CA LEU A 274 4.05 -30.59 -21.16
C LEU A 274 3.55 -29.74 -22.34
N TYR A 275 2.28 -29.35 -22.30
CA TYR A 275 1.59 -28.59 -23.34
C TYR A 275 0.85 -27.38 -22.76
N ILE A 276 0.47 -26.43 -23.62
CA ILE A 276 -0.43 -25.30 -23.30
C ILE A 276 -1.77 -25.58 -23.97
N VAL A 277 -2.82 -25.68 -23.15
CA VAL A 277 -4.21 -25.91 -23.60
C VAL A 277 -5.08 -24.85 -22.99
N ASN A 278 -5.76 -24.04 -23.81
CA ASN A 278 -6.60 -22.92 -23.34
C ASN A 278 -5.87 -21.98 -22.36
N GLY A 279 -4.59 -21.69 -22.65
CA GLY A 279 -3.75 -20.82 -21.82
C GLY A 279 -3.18 -21.46 -20.55
N LYS A 280 -3.47 -22.73 -20.27
CA LYS A 280 -2.98 -23.47 -19.09
C LYS A 280 -1.92 -24.51 -19.49
N LYS A 281 -0.90 -24.69 -18.64
CA LYS A 281 0.09 -25.77 -18.80
C LYS A 281 -0.52 -27.10 -18.35
N ILE A 282 -0.50 -28.11 -19.21
CA ILE A 282 -1.04 -29.45 -18.96
C ILE A 282 0.04 -30.50 -19.28
N LEU A 283 0.24 -31.46 -18.39
CA LEU A 283 1.06 -32.64 -18.62
C LEU A 283 0.16 -33.77 -19.20
N ARG A 284 0.54 -34.34 -20.33
CA ARG A 284 -0.15 -35.50 -20.96
C ARG A 284 0.76 -36.70 -20.99
#